data_3825619b5c25802e4e10696af7964dbd
#
_entry.id   3825619b5c25802e4e10696af7964dbd
#
_cell.length_a   1.000
_cell.length_b   1.000
_cell.length_c   1.000
_cell.angle_alpha   90.00
_cell.angle_beta   90.00
_cell.angle_gamma   90.00
#
_symmetry.space_group_name_H-M   'P 1'
#
loop_
_entity.id
_entity.type
_entity.pdbx_description
1 polymer ?
#
loop_
_entity_poly.entity_id
_entity_poly.type
_entity_poly.pdbx_seq_one_letter_code
_entity_poly.pdbx_strand_id
1 'polypeptide(L)'
;MGADLDKVFKALAAPERRLLLDRLRADNGQTLGQLCQHMEMSRQAVTRHLKLLEEATLVVCIWRGREKLHYLNPMPIHEIAERWIAKYDRGRLRVLAELKAKLEGETDGSI
;
A
#
# COMPACT_ATOMS: atom_id res chain seq x y z
N MET A 1 15.32 10.98 -9.12
CA MET A 1 14.12 11.68 -8.67
C MET A 1 13.16 10.71 -8.03
N GLY A 2 12.59 11.08 -6.91
CA GLY A 2 11.66 10.23 -6.21
C GLY A 2 10.26 10.24 -6.81
N ALA A 3 9.39 9.39 -6.27
CA ALA A 3 7.98 9.39 -6.61
C ALA A 3 7.32 10.70 -6.16
N ASP A 4 6.23 11.06 -6.81
CA ASP A 4 5.39 12.17 -6.36
C ASP A 4 4.64 11.71 -5.11
N LEU A 5 5.08 12.14 -3.94
CA LEU A 5 4.54 11.69 -2.67
C LEU A 5 3.07 12.06 -2.47
N ASP A 6 2.63 13.19 -3.00
CA ASP A 6 1.22 13.57 -2.87
C ASP A 6 0.33 12.57 -3.62
N LYS A 7 0.74 12.15 -4.80
CA LYS A 7 0.01 11.11 -5.54
C LYS A 7 0.03 9.78 -4.82
N VAL A 8 1.16 9.44 -4.19
CA VAL A 8 1.29 8.21 -3.41
C VAL A 8 0.32 8.22 -2.23
N PHE A 9 0.31 9.29 -1.43
CA PHE A 9 -0.59 9.40 -0.29
C PHE A 9 -2.05 9.38 -0.72
N LYS A 10 -2.39 10.08 -1.80
CA LYS A 10 -3.74 10.08 -2.34
C LYS A 10 -4.16 8.68 -2.78
N ALA A 11 -3.27 7.96 -3.45
CA ALA A 11 -3.55 6.59 -3.87
C ALA A 11 -3.74 5.65 -2.67
N LEU A 12 -2.96 5.83 -1.61
CA LEU A 12 -3.06 5.02 -0.40
C LEU A 12 -4.26 5.38 0.48
N ALA A 13 -4.93 6.49 0.22
CA ALA A 13 -6.02 6.98 1.08
C ALA A 13 -7.33 6.19 0.95
N ALA A 14 -7.46 5.33 -0.06
CA ALA A 14 -8.67 4.54 -0.26
C ALA A 14 -8.44 3.08 0.15
N PRO A 15 -9.34 2.50 0.98
CA PRO A 15 -9.16 1.12 1.41
C PRO A 15 -9.17 0.11 0.26
N GLU A 16 -9.95 0.37 -0.80
CA GLU A 16 -10.00 -0.50 -1.97
C GLU A 16 -8.65 -0.56 -2.68
N ARG A 17 -7.95 0.57 -2.76
CA ARG A 17 -6.63 0.61 -3.38
C ARG A 17 -5.59 -0.10 -2.53
N ARG A 18 -5.66 0.06 -1.21
CA ARG A 18 -4.78 -0.70 -0.31
C ARG A 18 -5.02 -2.20 -0.42
N LEU A 19 -6.28 -2.62 -0.57
CA LEU A 19 -6.61 -4.03 -0.75
C LEU A 19 -6.02 -4.57 -2.06
N LEU A 20 -6.08 -3.79 -3.15
CA LEU A 20 -5.46 -4.18 -4.41
C LEU A 20 -3.94 -4.38 -4.25
N LEU A 21 -3.29 -3.48 -3.53
CA LEU A 21 -1.85 -3.61 -3.24
C LEU A 21 -1.58 -4.87 -2.40
N ASP A 22 -2.42 -5.17 -1.42
CA ASP A 22 -2.28 -6.38 -0.61
C ASP A 22 -2.42 -7.64 -1.47
N ARG A 23 -3.36 -7.63 -2.41
CA ARG A 23 -3.55 -8.75 -3.34
C ARG A 23 -2.34 -8.96 -4.22
N LEU A 24 -1.76 -7.88 -4.74
CA LEU A 24 -0.56 -7.95 -5.55
C LEU A 24 0.66 -8.38 -4.73
N ARG A 25 0.76 -7.93 -3.48
CA ARG A 25 1.85 -8.38 -2.60
C ARG A 25 1.79 -9.89 -2.39
N ALA A 26 0.59 -10.43 -2.21
CA ALA A 26 0.40 -11.87 -2.01
C ALA A 26 0.65 -12.67 -3.30
N ASP A 27 0.28 -12.11 -4.45
CA ASP A 27 0.41 -12.76 -5.75
C ASP A 27 0.63 -11.70 -6.83
N ASN A 28 1.89 -11.41 -7.13
CA ASN A 28 2.26 -10.42 -8.13
C ASN A 28 2.03 -10.95 -9.56
N GLY A 29 1.86 -10.02 -10.48
CA GLY A 29 1.72 -10.37 -11.89
C GLY A 29 0.31 -10.81 -12.25
N GLN A 30 -0.69 -10.20 -11.64
CA GLN A 30 -2.09 -10.52 -11.93
C GLN A 30 -2.66 -9.67 -13.07
N THR A 31 -3.54 -10.28 -13.85
CA THR A 31 -4.33 -9.58 -14.84
C THR A 31 -5.48 -8.82 -14.17
N LEU A 32 -6.11 -7.91 -14.90
CA LEU A 32 -7.31 -7.23 -14.41
C LEU A 32 -8.41 -8.23 -14.01
N GLY A 33 -8.62 -9.25 -14.83
CA GLY A 33 -9.64 -10.27 -14.54
C GLY A 33 -9.38 -11.00 -13.25
N GLN A 34 -8.13 -11.36 -12.99
CA GLN A 34 -7.76 -12.03 -11.76
C GLN A 34 -7.97 -11.13 -10.54
N LEU A 35 -7.60 -9.87 -10.63
CA LEU A 35 -7.81 -8.91 -9.55
C LEU A 35 -9.30 -8.69 -9.27
N CYS A 36 -10.12 -8.63 -10.32
CA CYS A 36 -11.57 -8.45 -10.16
C CYS A 36 -12.22 -9.61 -9.41
N GLN A 37 -11.72 -10.82 -9.53
CA GLN A 37 -12.29 -11.98 -8.84
C GLN A 37 -12.28 -11.85 -7.32
N HIS A 38 -11.39 -11.05 -6.78
CA HIS A 38 -11.21 -10.92 -5.34
C HIS A 38 -11.74 -9.59 -4.79
N MET A 39 -12.38 -8.80 -5.64
CA MET A 39 -12.86 -7.47 -5.26
C MET A 39 -14.39 -7.39 -5.36
N GLU A 40 -15.00 -6.82 -4.33
CA GLU A 40 -16.44 -6.60 -4.30
C GLU A 40 -16.80 -5.27 -4.96
N MET A 41 -16.41 -5.11 -6.21
CA MET A 41 -16.71 -3.90 -6.98
C MET A 41 -16.69 -4.21 -8.46
N SER A 42 -17.23 -3.31 -9.26
CA SER A 42 -17.30 -3.49 -10.71
C SER A 42 -15.90 -3.48 -11.34
N ARG A 43 -15.79 -4.11 -12.50
CA ARG A 43 -14.56 -4.09 -13.29
C ARG A 43 -14.12 -2.67 -13.60
N GLN A 44 -15.06 -1.78 -13.88
CA GLN A 44 -14.78 -0.38 -14.16
C GLN A 44 -14.17 0.32 -12.94
N ALA A 45 -14.70 0.02 -11.75
CA ALA A 45 -14.16 0.58 -10.51
C ALA A 45 -12.74 0.09 -10.24
N VAL A 46 -12.48 -1.22 -10.42
CA VAL A 46 -11.13 -1.77 -10.27
C VAL A 46 -10.17 -1.10 -11.25
N THR A 47 -10.60 -0.91 -12.51
CA THR A 47 -9.78 -0.24 -13.52
C THR A 47 -9.41 1.18 -13.10
N ARG A 48 -10.37 1.95 -12.55
CA ARG A 48 -10.10 3.31 -12.08
C ARG A 48 -9.12 3.33 -10.91
N HIS A 49 -9.28 2.41 -9.96
CA HIS A 49 -8.36 2.31 -8.83
C HIS A 49 -6.95 1.93 -9.28
N LEU A 50 -6.84 0.99 -10.22
CA LEU A 50 -5.54 0.60 -10.76
C LEU A 50 -4.86 1.76 -11.48
N LYS A 51 -5.63 2.57 -12.22
CA LYS A 51 -5.09 3.74 -12.90
C LYS A 51 -4.45 4.72 -11.93
N LEU A 52 -5.11 4.99 -10.80
CA LEU A 52 -4.56 5.87 -9.77
C LEU A 52 -3.30 5.28 -9.14
N LEU A 53 -3.27 3.98 -8.92
CA LEU A 53 -2.08 3.29 -8.42
C LEU A 53 -0.92 3.35 -9.43
N GLU A 54 -1.22 3.19 -10.71
CA GLU A 54 -0.20 3.31 -11.75
C GLU A 54 0.33 4.75 -11.86
N GLU A 55 -0.53 5.75 -11.77
CA GLU A 55 -0.11 7.16 -11.79
C GLU A 55 0.78 7.51 -10.61
N ALA A 56 0.57 6.86 -9.47
CA ALA A 56 1.40 7.02 -8.28
C ALA A 56 2.65 6.14 -8.31
N THR A 57 2.86 5.38 -9.36
CA THR A 57 3.94 4.39 -9.54
C THR A 57 3.96 3.28 -8.47
N LEU A 58 2.85 3.08 -7.78
CA LEU A 58 2.69 1.98 -6.83
C LEU A 58 2.40 0.65 -7.54
N VAL A 59 1.90 0.72 -8.77
CA VAL A 59 1.68 -0.43 -9.63
C VAL A 59 2.41 -0.19 -10.94
N VAL A 60 3.16 -1.19 -11.38
CA VAL A 60 3.86 -1.21 -12.65
C VAL A 60 3.27 -2.34 -13.49
N CYS A 61 3.07 -2.09 -14.78
CA CYS A 61 2.45 -3.07 -15.66
C CYS A 61 3.44 -3.57 -16.69
N ILE A 62 3.37 -4.87 -16.96
CA ILE A 62 4.18 -5.52 -17.98
C ILE A 62 3.23 -6.27 -18.91
N TRP A 63 3.39 -6.07 -20.21
CA TRP A 63 2.63 -6.81 -21.20
C TRP A 63 3.29 -8.14 -21.50
N ARG A 64 2.49 -9.20 -21.44
CA ARG A 64 2.92 -10.55 -21.82
C ARG A 64 1.93 -11.05 -22.86
N GLY A 65 2.32 -10.94 -24.14
CA GLY A 65 1.39 -11.18 -25.23
C GLY A 65 0.27 -10.15 -25.20
N ARG A 66 -0.97 -10.60 -25.08
CA ARG A 66 -2.16 -9.73 -25.01
C ARG A 66 -2.59 -9.42 -23.57
N GLU A 67 -1.87 -9.97 -22.60
CA GLU A 67 -2.21 -9.79 -21.19
C GLU A 67 -1.38 -8.69 -20.56
N LYS A 68 -2.04 -7.81 -19.85
CA LYS A 68 -1.41 -6.78 -19.03
C LYS A 68 -1.31 -7.30 -17.61
N LEU A 69 -0.08 -7.52 -17.13
CA LEU A 69 0.19 -8.03 -15.81
C LEU A 69 0.54 -6.89 -14.87
N HIS A 70 -0.06 -6.88 -13.69
CA HIS A 70 0.11 -5.82 -12.70
C HIS A 70 1.05 -6.29 -11.59
N TYR A 71 2.00 -5.43 -11.23
CA TYR A 71 2.99 -5.71 -10.19
C TYR A 71 3.01 -4.59 -9.17
N LEU A 72 3.10 -4.96 -7.91
CA LEU A 72 3.34 -3.99 -6.84
C LEU A 72 4.76 -3.44 -6.99
N ASN A 73 4.88 -2.12 -7.00
CA ASN A 73 6.17 -1.44 -6.89
C ASN A 73 6.30 -0.87 -5.48
N PRO A 74 7.15 -1.44 -4.61
CA PRO A 74 7.28 -0.98 -3.24
C PRO A 74 8.13 0.28 -3.07
N MET A 75 8.80 0.75 -4.12
CA MET A 75 9.74 1.85 -4.02
C MET A 75 9.14 3.14 -3.46
N PRO A 76 7.94 3.59 -3.86
CA PRO A 76 7.37 4.80 -3.26
C PRO A 76 7.13 4.66 -1.76
N ILE A 77 6.72 3.47 -1.31
CA ILE A 77 6.51 3.21 0.13
C ILE A 77 7.86 3.17 0.84
N HIS A 78 8.87 2.60 0.22
CA HIS A 78 10.23 2.60 0.74
C HIS A 78 10.75 4.03 0.93
N GLU A 79 10.50 4.92 -0.01
CA GLU A 79 10.90 6.33 0.11
C GLU A 79 10.23 7.01 1.31
N ILE A 80 8.97 6.70 1.58
CA ILE A 80 8.27 7.20 2.76
C ILE A 80 8.95 6.68 4.03
N ALA A 81 9.25 5.39 4.08
CA ALA A 81 9.93 4.77 5.21
C ALA A 81 11.31 5.38 5.45
N GLU A 82 12.09 5.58 4.38
CA GLU A 82 13.40 6.21 4.47
C GLU A 82 13.31 7.63 5.01
N ARG A 83 12.29 8.38 4.60
CA ARG A 83 12.15 9.79 4.99
C ARG A 83 11.76 9.96 6.46
N TRP A 84 10.85 9.14 6.96
CA TRP A 84 10.26 9.36 8.29
C TRP A 84 10.52 8.26 9.31
N ILE A 85 10.97 7.08 8.89
CA ILE A 85 11.13 5.94 9.79
C ILE A 85 12.58 5.52 9.93
N ALA A 86 13.34 5.46 8.84
CA ALA A 86 14.73 4.98 8.87
C ALA A 86 15.66 5.84 9.73
N LYS A 87 15.26 7.07 10.04
CA LYS A 87 16.03 7.98 10.90
C LYS A 87 15.95 7.61 12.38
N TYR A 88 15.00 6.77 12.75
CA TYR A 88 14.86 6.29 14.13
C TYR A 88 15.52 4.94 14.26
N ASP A 89 16.26 4.76 15.35
CA ASP A 89 16.81 3.45 15.64
C ASP A 89 15.72 2.51 16.18
N ARG A 90 16.02 1.21 16.15
CA ARG A 90 15.05 0.19 16.59
C ARG A 90 14.71 0.30 18.07
N GLY A 91 15.68 0.74 18.88
CA GLY A 91 15.46 0.92 20.30
C GLY A 91 14.41 1.99 20.59
N ARG A 92 14.51 3.12 19.88
CA ARG A 92 13.53 4.21 20.02
C ARG A 92 12.14 3.79 19.57
N LEU A 93 12.04 3.06 18.48
CA LEU A 93 10.75 2.56 18.00
C LEU A 93 10.13 1.59 19.01
N ARG A 94 10.95 0.74 19.62
CA ARG A 94 10.49 -0.18 20.66
C ARG A 94 9.96 0.58 21.87
N VAL A 95 10.68 1.58 22.35
CA VAL A 95 10.28 2.39 23.50
C VAL A 95 8.94 3.07 23.23
N LEU A 96 8.75 3.64 22.02
CA LEU A 96 7.49 4.27 21.65
C LEU A 96 6.35 3.27 21.61
N ALA A 97 6.57 2.07 21.09
CA ALA A 97 5.57 1.02 21.05
C ALA A 97 5.17 0.57 22.46
N GLU A 98 6.16 0.39 23.34
CA GLU A 98 5.93 0.01 24.73
C GLU A 98 5.15 1.10 25.49
N LEU A 99 5.50 2.36 25.28
CA LEU A 99 4.81 3.49 25.89
C LEU A 99 3.34 3.54 25.46
N LYS A 100 3.09 3.36 24.18
CA LYS A 100 1.73 3.33 23.64
C LYS A 100 0.92 2.21 24.26
N ALA A 101 1.48 1.01 24.31
CA ALA A 101 0.82 -0.15 24.89
C ALA A 101 0.50 0.08 26.38
N LYS A 102 1.45 0.67 27.12
CA LYS A 102 1.26 0.98 28.54
C LYS A 102 0.15 2.00 28.74
N LEU A 103 0.11 3.05 27.95
CA LEU A 103 -0.93 4.07 28.03
C LEU A 103 -2.31 3.51 27.71
N GLU A 104 -2.40 2.65 26.71
CA GLU A 104 -3.65 1.97 26.36
C GLU A 104 -4.09 1.03 27.48
N GLY A 105 -3.16 0.30 28.08
CA GLY A 105 -3.44 -0.58 29.22
C GLY A 105 -3.91 0.17 30.44
N GLU A 106 -3.32 1.32 30.76
CA GLU A 106 -3.75 2.18 31.87
C GLU A 106 -5.15 2.73 31.63
N THR A 107 -5.46 3.11 30.39
CA THR A 107 -6.79 3.58 30.04
C THR A 107 -7.84 2.49 30.26
N ASP A 108 -7.53 1.28 29.84
CA ASP A 108 -8.41 0.12 30.07
C ASP A 108 -8.52 -0.23 31.55
N GLY A 109 -7.41 -0.14 32.26
CA GLY A 109 -7.35 -0.49 33.68
C GLY A 109 -7.97 0.53 34.59
N SER A 110 -8.27 1.73 34.13
CA SER A 110 -8.83 2.81 34.95
C SER A 110 -10.32 2.67 35.26
N ILE A 111 -10.91 1.62 34.77
CA ILE A 111 -12.35 1.38 34.94
C ILE A 111 -12.66 0.65 36.28
#